data_c33414279de8554187af08408a5d2f0f
#
_entry.id   c33414279de8554187af08408a5d2f0f
#
_cell.length_a   1.000
_cell.length_b   1.000
_cell.length_c   1.000
_cell.angle_alpha   90.00
_cell.angle_beta   90.00
_cell.angle_gamma   90.00
#
_symmetry.space_group_name_H-M   'P 1'
#
loop_
_entity.id
_entity.type
_entity.pdbx_description
1 polymer ?
#
loop_
_entity_poly.entity_id
_entity_poly.type
_entity_poly.pdbx_seq_one_letter_code
_entity_poly.pdbx_strand_id
1 'polypeptide(L)'
;CIGGEADQGMNTDAEGLLRHGLELVAQAWEQAHQDGWEWNDMTSYVTHQISNAHTNAIIEAVGIERERIPMTFPKWGNVAAAALPMTLAECAPTYKEGDRILCMGVGSGLNTALLEIQW
;
A
#
# COMPACT_ATOMS: atom_id res chain seq x y z
N CYS A 1 12.53 7.67 -0.78
CA CYS A 1 13.27 8.61 -1.62
C CYS A 1 14.47 9.11 -0.87
N ILE A 2 15.61 8.94 -1.43
CA ILE A 2 16.85 9.43 -0.85
C ILE A 2 17.22 10.69 -1.61
N GLY A 3 17.21 11.84 -0.91
CA GLY A 3 17.77 13.06 -1.42
C GLY A 3 19.27 12.85 -1.56
N GLY A 4 19.79 13.25 -2.69
CA GLY A 4 21.20 13.20 -2.88
C GLY A 4 21.70 14.51 -3.20
N GLU A 5 22.63 15.10 -3.16
CA GLU A 5 23.12 16.40 -3.55
C GLU A 5 23.34 17.37 -2.38
N ALA A 6 23.85 18.49 -2.72
CA ALA A 6 24.54 19.39 -1.82
C ALA A 6 23.70 19.97 -0.67
N ASP A 7 22.41 20.10 -0.82
CA ASP A 7 21.56 20.69 0.23
C ASP A 7 21.13 19.71 1.31
N GLN A 8 21.38 18.43 1.11
CA GLN A 8 21.11 17.36 2.07
C GLN A 8 19.64 17.25 2.49
N GLY A 9 18.74 17.94 1.82
CA GLY A 9 17.32 17.93 2.10
C GLY A 9 16.59 16.88 1.27
N MET A 10 15.48 16.37 1.81
CA MET A 10 14.51 15.62 1.03
C MET A 10 13.51 16.61 0.45
N ASN A 11 13.49 16.73 -0.88
CA ASN A 11 12.52 17.55 -1.58
C ASN A 11 11.42 16.66 -2.16
N THR A 12 10.22 16.76 -1.60
CA THR A 12 9.09 15.90 -1.96
C THR A 12 7.87 16.74 -2.33
N ASP A 13 7.34 16.52 -3.52
CA ASP A 13 6.00 16.96 -3.90
C ASP A 13 4.96 15.95 -3.38
N ALA A 14 4.51 16.17 -2.14
CA ALA A 14 3.60 15.24 -1.46
C ALA A 14 2.24 15.11 -2.18
N GLU A 15 1.71 16.20 -2.72
CA GLU A 15 0.43 16.19 -3.45
C GLU A 15 0.57 15.47 -4.79
N GLY A 16 1.62 15.76 -5.53
CA GLY A 16 1.92 15.08 -6.79
C GLY A 16 2.18 13.59 -6.60
N LEU A 17 2.91 13.21 -5.57
CA LEU A 17 3.15 11.81 -5.21
C LEU A 17 1.84 11.09 -4.86
N LEU A 18 0.97 11.71 -4.08
CA LEU A 18 -0.33 11.13 -3.74
C LEU A 18 -1.16 10.89 -4.99
N ARG A 19 -1.34 11.90 -5.82
CA ARG A 19 -2.15 11.82 -7.03
C ARG A 19 -1.61 10.79 -8.01
N HIS A 20 -0.35 10.87 -8.38
CA HIS A 20 0.26 9.96 -9.35
C HIS A 20 0.40 8.53 -8.80
N GLY A 21 0.65 8.39 -7.51
CA GLY A 21 0.68 7.10 -6.84
C GLY A 21 -0.69 6.41 -6.89
N LEU A 22 -1.77 7.14 -6.67
CA LEU A 22 -3.13 6.61 -6.75
C LEU A 22 -3.52 6.21 -8.17
N GLU A 23 -3.19 7.03 -9.16
CA GLU A 23 -3.40 6.72 -10.57
C GLU A 23 -2.68 5.42 -10.95
N LEU A 24 -1.45 5.26 -10.49
CA LEU A 24 -0.64 4.08 -10.76
C LEU A 24 -1.21 2.82 -10.09
N VAL A 25 -1.65 2.93 -8.84
CA VAL A 25 -2.32 1.82 -8.13
C VAL A 25 -3.63 1.44 -8.82
N ALA A 26 -4.44 2.40 -9.22
CA ALA A 26 -5.70 2.14 -9.92
C ALA A 26 -5.46 1.44 -11.27
N GLN A 27 -4.45 1.86 -12.02
CA GLN A 27 -4.06 1.22 -13.29
C GLN A 27 -3.58 -0.21 -13.07
N ALA A 28 -2.75 -0.44 -12.06
CA ALA A 28 -2.25 -1.77 -11.72
C ALA A 28 -3.37 -2.71 -11.26
N TRP A 29 -4.33 -2.19 -10.50
CA TRP A 29 -5.53 -2.91 -10.07
C TRP A 29 -6.38 -3.34 -11.26
N GLU A 30 -6.68 -2.41 -12.15
CA GLU A 30 -7.47 -2.69 -13.36
C GLU A 30 -6.75 -3.70 -14.27
N GLN A 31 -5.45 -3.54 -14.46
CA GLN A 31 -4.66 -4.48 -15.25
C GLN A 31 -4.70 -5.89 -14.65
N ALA A 32 -4.54 -6.01 -13.34
CA ALA A 32 -4.63 -7.28 -12.64
C ALA A 32 -6.01 -7.93 -12.83
N HIS A 33 -7.08 -7.15 -12.75
CA HIS A 33 -8.43 -7.66 -12.99
C HIS A 33 -8.59 -8.19 -14.43
N GLN A 34 -8.07 -7.47 -15.43
CA GLN A 34 -8.07 -7.92 -16.82
C GLN A 34 -7.25 -9.21 -17.01
N ASP A 35 -6.19 -9.38 -16.24
CA ASP A 35 -5.34 -10.58 -16.25
C ASP A 35 -5.95 -11.76 -15.47
N GLY A 36 -7.13 -11.57 -14.87
CA GLY A 36 -7.88 -12.63 -14.18
C GLY A 36 -7.66 -12.69 -12.66
N TRP A 37 -7.00 -11.70 -12.07
CA TRP A 37 -6.87 -11.61 -10.62
C TRP A 37 -8.16 -11.10 -9.98
N GLU A 38 -8.60 -11.77 -8.91
CA GLU A 38 -9.83 -11.44 -8.17
C GLU A 38 -9.46 -10.99 -6.77
N TRP A 39 -9.31 -9.67 -6.58
CA TRP A 39 -8.85 -9.08 -5.33
C TRP A 39 -9.91 -8.29 -4.56
N ASN A 40 -11.17 -8.42 -4.94
CA ASN A 40 -12.27 -7.71 -4.29
C ASN A 40 -12.68 -8.29 -2.94
N ASP A 41 -12.30 -9.52 -2.63
CA ASP A 41 -12.66 -10.23 -1.41
C ASP A 41 -11.44 -10.90 -0.78
N MET A 42 -10.47 -10.09 -0.40
CA MET A 42 -9.29 -10.55 0.32
C MET A 42 -9.53 -10.56 1.83
N THR A 43 -8.85 -11.43 2.56
CA THR A 43 -8.88 -11.43 4.02
C THR A 43 -8.33 -10.12 4.57
N SER A 44 -7.25 -9.62 3.99
CA SER A 44 -6.58 -8.40 4.43
C SER A 44 -5.88 -7.71 3.26
N TYR A 45 -5.86 -6.38 3.31
CA TYR A 45 -5.13 -5.53 2.39
C TYR A 45 -4.02 -4.80 3.15
N VAL A 46 -2.80 -5.25 3.01
CA VAL A 46 -1.64 -4.64 3.67
C VAL A 46 -1.06 -3.59 2.75
N THR A 47 -1.30 -2.33 3.08
CA THR A 47 -0.88 -1.20 2.25
C THR A 47 0.35 -0.51 2.81
N HIS A 48 1.07 0.20 1.95
CA HIS A 48 2.07 1.15 2.40
C HIS A 48 1.41 2.24 3.26
N GLN A 49 1.97 2.50 4.43
CA GLN A 49 1.39 3.39 5.44
C GLN A 49 2.03 4.78 5.35
N ILE A 50 1.35 5.72 4.70
CA ILE A 50 1.82 7.11 4.57
C ILE A 50 1.03 8.03 5.51
N SER A 51 -0.31 8.00 5.41
CA SER A 51 -1.22 8.81 6.19
C SER A 51 -2.64 8.25 6.10
N ASN A 52 -3.53 8.73 6.97
CA ASN A 52 -4.95 8.39 6.87
C ASN A 52 -5.57 8.88 5.56
N ALA A 53 -5.17 10.06 5.09
CA ALA A 53 -5.65 10.61 3.82
C ALA A 53 -5.27 9.71 2.64
N HIS A 54 -4.03 9.22 2.62
CA HIS A 54 -3.57 8.29 1.60
C HIS A 54 -4.35 6.96 1.63
N THR A 55 -4.57 6.41 2.81
CA THR A 55 -5.36 5.17 2.97
C THR A 55 -6.79 5.36 2.48
N ASN A 56 -7.44 6.47 2.85
CA ASN A 56 -8.79 6.77 2.38
C ASN A 56 -8.86 6.89 0.85
N ALA A 57 -7.86 7.53 0.27
CA ALA A 57 -7.79 7.70 -1.18
C ALA A 57 -7.59 6.35 -1.92
N ILE A 58 -6.83 5.42 -1.37
CA ILE A 58 -6.71 4.05 -1.90
C ILE A 58 -8.06 3.34 -1.83
N ILE A 59 -8.76 3.42 -0.70
CA ILE A 59 -10.08 2.82 -0.51
C ILE A 59 -11.06 3.30 -1.59
N GLU A 60 -11.10 4.61 -1.84
CA GLU A 60 -11.94 5.19 -2.87
C GLU A 60 -11.54 4.76 -4.29
N ALA A 61 -10.24 4.68 -4.55
CA ALA A 61 -9.72 4.36 -5.89
C ALA A 61 -9.98 2.91 -6.31
N VAL A 62 -9.87 1.96 -5.37
CA VAL A 62 -9.97 0.52 -5.68
C VAL A 62 -11.19 -0.17 -5.07
N GLY A 63 -11.97 0.51 -4.23
CA GLY A 63 -13.23 0.01 -3.70
C GLY A 63 -13.11 -1.10 -2.66
N ILE A 64 -12.07 -1.06 -1.83
CA ILE A 64 -11.85 -2.06 -0.77
C ILE A 64 -12.43 -1.61 0.57
N GLU A 65 -12.73 -2.56 1.44
CA GLU A 65 -13.31 -2.28 2.76
C GLU A 65 -12.22 -1.84 3.76
N ARG A 66 -12.47 -0.73 4.45
CA ARG A 66 -11.52 -0.19 5.42
C ARG A 66 -11.20 -1.16 6.56
N GLU A 67 -12.17 -1.94 6.98
CA GLU A 67 -12.04 -2.91 8.08
C GLU A 67 -11.02 -4.01 7.76
N ARG A 68 -10.73 -4.22 6.49
CA ARG A 68 -9.75 -5.20 6.01
C ARG A 68 -8.35 -4.63 5.84
N ILE A 69 -8.16 -3.34 6.15
CA ILE A 69 -6.86 -2.66 6.05
C ILE A 69 -6.30 -2.45 7.45
N PRO A 70 -5.29 -3.22 7.87
CA PRO A 70 -4.63 -2.99 9.16
C PRO A 70 -3.89 -1.66 9.14
N MET A 71 -4.08 -0.87 10.20
CA MET A 71 -3.50 0.46 10.32
C MET A 71 -2.40 0.47 11.37
N THR A 72 -1.18 0.63 10.91
CA THR A 72 0.00 0.78 11.79
C THR A 72 0.53 2.20 11.83
N PHE A 73 0.09 3.05 10.90
CA PHE A 73 0.47 4.46 10.86
C PHE A 73 0.22 5.22 12.17
N PRO A 74 -0.91 5.03 12.87
CA PRO A 74 -1.14 5.72 14.15
C PRO A 74 -0.13 5.37 15.23
N LYS A 75 0.50 4.19 15.13
CA LYS A 75 1.46 3.69 16.11
C LYS A 75 2.90 4.07 15.77
N TRP A 76 3.27 3.97 14.50
CA TRP A 76 4.66 4.10 14.05
C TRP A 76 4.90 5.21 13.04
N GLY A 77 3.85 5.88 12.57
CA GLY A 77 3.98 6.87 11.50
C GLY A 77 4.35 6.25 10.16
N ASN A 78 4.89 7.06 9.29
CA ASN A 78 5.42 6.60 8.00
C ASN A 78 6.87 6.13 8.18
N VAL A 79 7.07 4.84 8.24
CA VAL A 79 8.39 4.19 8.36
C VAL A 79 8.97 3.75 7.01
N ALA A 80 8.57 4.42 5.95
CA ALA A 80 9.04 4.20 4.58
C ALA A 80 8.89 2.73 4.14
N ALA A 81 9.95 2.14 3.58
CA ALA A 81 9.92 0.78 3.06
C ALA A 81 9.61 -0.30 4.12
N ALA A 82 9.82 0.01 5.39
CA ALA A 82 9.51 -0.91 6.49
C ALA A 82 8.01 -1.02 6.81
N ALA A 83 7.19 -0.06 6.35
CA ALA A 83 5.77 -0.01 6.67
C ALA A 83 5.02 -1.30 6.30
N LEU A 84 5.22 -1.80 5.10
CA LEU A 84 4.53 -2.98 4.62
C LEU A 84 4.95 -4.26 5.36
N PRO A 85 6.24 -4.62 5.46
CA PRO A 85 6.64 -5.83 6.18
C PRO A 85 6.36 -5.76 7.69
N MET A 86 6.45 -4.58 8.32
CA MET A 86 6.08 -4.42 9.73
C MET A 86 4.59 -4.64 9.95
N THR A 87 3.74 -4.10 9.09
CA THR A 87 2.28 -4.30 9.17
C THR A 87 1.93 -5.76 8.94
N LEU A 88 2.53 -6.40 7.95
CA LEU A 88 2.34 -7.83 7.68
C LEU A 88 2.74 -8.69 8.89
N ALA A 89 3.90 -8.41 9.48
CA ALA A 89 4.40 -9.12 10.65
C ALA A 89 3.48 -8.95 11.88
N GLU A 90 2.93 -7.76 12.09
CA GLU A 90 1.98 -7.50 13.18
C GLU A 90 0.68 -8.28 13.00
N CYS A 91 0.20 -8.42 11.77
CA CYS A 91 -1.04 -9.13 11.46
C CYS A 91 -0.88 -10.65 11.35
N ALA A 92 0.33 -11.15 11.11
CA ALA A 92 0.61 -12.56 10.87
C ALA A 92 -0.01 -13.52 11.91
N PRO A 93 0.02 -13.21 13.22
CA PRO A 93 -0.61 -14.08 14.22
C PRO A 93 -2.14 -14.21 14.10
N THR A 94 -2.79 -13.31 13.38
CA THR A 94 -4.25 -13.32 13.17
C THR A 94 -4.66 -14.10 11.93
N TYR A 95 -3.73 -14.37 11.03
CA TYR A 95 -4.01 -15.07 9.78
C TYR A 95 -4.07 -16.59 9.98
N LYS A 96 -4.87 -17.23 9.15
CA LYS A 96 -5.10 -18.68 9.17
C LYS A 96 -4.76 -19.28 7.81
N GLU A 97 -4.48 -20.56 7.78
CA GLU A 97 -4.30 -21.29 6.53
C GLU A 97 -5.49 -21.07 5.58
N GLY A 98 -5.20 -20.72 4.35
CA GLY A 98 -6.18 -20.39 3.32
C GLY A 98 -6.56 -18.92 3.23
N ASP A 99 -6.14 -18.08 4.18
CA ASP A 99 -6.34 -16.63 4.07
C ASP A 99 -5.57 -16.06 2.88
N ARG A 100 -6.17 -15.07 2.23
CA ARG A 100 -5.59 -14.38 1.09
C ARG A 100 -5.29 -12.95 1.47
N ILE A 101 -4.04 -12.56 1.37
CA ILE A 101 -3.56 -11.23 1.74
C ILE A 101 -3.03 -10.52 0.51
N LEU A 102 -3.51 -9.32 0.24
CA LEU A 102 -2.96 -8.48 -0.82
C LEU A 102 -2.04 -7.42 -0.22
N CYS A 103 -0.79 -7.46 -0.60
CA CYS A 103 0.20 -6.44 -0.25
C CYS A 103 0.29 -5.40 -1.36
N MET A 104 0.17 -4.13 -1.01
CA MET A 104 0.12 -3.02 -1.95
C MET A 104 1.22 -2.02 -1.60
N GLY A 105 2.27 -2.01 -2.41
CA GLY A 105 3.42 -1.14 -2.23
C GLY A 105 3.47 0.00 -3.25
N VAL A 106 3.92 1.16 -2.81
CA VAL A 106 4.22 2.31 -3.68
C VAL A 106 5.60 2.83 -3.30
N GLY A 107 6.42 3.09 -4.27
CA GLY A 107 7.77 3.58 -4.06
C GLY A 107 8.21 4.64 -5.05
N SER A 108 9.41 5.12 -4.83
CA SER A 108 10.04 6.13 -5.68
C SER A 108 10.10 5.69 -7.13
N GLY A 109 9.90 6.64 -8.02
CA GLY A 109 10.14 6.32 -9.39
C GLY A 109 9.11 6.71 -10.42
N LEU A 110 7.76 6.82 -10.22
CA LEU A 110 6.97 6.10 -9.24
C LEU A 110 6.77 4.64 -9.65
N ASN A 111 6.81 3.76 -8.68
CA ASN A 111 6.54 2.34 -8.90
C ASN A 111 5.46 1.85 -7.93
N THR A 112 4.65 0.91 -8.39
CA THR A 112 3.75 0.16 -7.53
C THR A 112 3.94 -1.33 -7.73
N ALA A 113 3.70 -2.08 -6.69
CA ALA A 113 3.67 -3.54 -6.74
C ALA A 113 2.49 -4.06 -5.95
N LEU A 114 1.76 -4.98 -6.54
CA LEU A 114 0.66 -5.69 -5.91
C LEU A 114 1.04 -7.16 -5.84
N LEU A 115 1.01 -7.72 -4.63
CA LEU A 115 1.45 -9.09 -4.37
C LEU A 115 0.39 -9.83 -3.54
N GLU A 116 -0.16 -10.88 -4.10
CA GLU A 116 -1.05 -11.77 -3.35
C GLU A 116 -0.24 -12.83 -2.61
N ILE A 117 -0.54 -12.99 -1.32
CA ILE A 117 0.00 -14.05 -0.47
C ILE A 117 -1.16 -14.97 -0.08
N GLN A 118 -1.01 -16.26 -0.32
CA GLN A 118 -1.86 -17.29 0.26
C GLN A 118 -1.18 -17.81 1.53
N TRP A 119 -1.87 -17.65 2.64
CA TRP A 119 -1.33 -17.96 3.95
C TRP A 119 -1.32 -19.45 4.26
#